data_dd0f9637d63c8a221e59ddd396a1becd
#
_entry.id   dd0f9637d63c8a221e59ddd396a1becd
#
_cell.length_a   1.000
_cell.length_b   1.000
_cell.length_c   1.000
_cell.angle_alpha   90.00
_cell.angle_beta   90.00
_cell.angle_gamma   90.00
#
_symmetry.space_group_name_H-M   'P 1'
#
loop_
_entity.id
_entity.type
_entity.pdbx_description
1 polymer ?
#
loop_
_entity_poly.entity_id
_entity_poly.type
_entity_poly.pdbx_seq_one_letter_code
_entity_poly.pdbx_strand_id
1 'polypeptide(L)'
;MTFSTIEELLEEMNISKFQKHQNFHILKFKDHLDEIPMKTDFRKCDFFQIVITKNHNVDVIVDNVSFSAMEDSITFMAPHQTLSTNVKSIENLGLGYMLVFSSNFLRLGISEFDLIQKFPFFNVNYSPVYFLKENTADFFHLMEKIYKLFQEFSSENLEIIRSYLTILLYEGRKSFFNGEIQNTVASRHNEVAFAFENQIKETVNKRKPIEHYANKLNISSVYLSECVKKATGKTAKQIITEYVILQASSMLLQSTKTIDEIAYNIGYSNTSNFGNFFKKHTGMTPSIYRKIHK
;
A
#
# COMPACT_ATOMS: atom_id res chain seq x y z
N MET A 1 -6.18 0.29 20.30
CA MET A 1 -5.48 1.60 20.38
C MET A 1 -5.28 2.14 18.97
N THR A 2 -5.20 3.47 18.79
CA THR A 2 -4.87 4.09 17.49
C THR A 2 -3.69 5.01 17.68
N PHE A 3 -2.69 4.91 16.80
CA PHE A 3 -1.47 5.72 16.80
C PHE A 3 -1.49 6.62 15.55
N SER A 4 -1.61 7.91 15.76
CA SER A 4 -1.62 8.90 14.67
C SER A 4 -0.22 9.32 14.26
N THR A 5 0.76 9.14 15.13
CA THR A 5 2.17 9.46 14.88
C THR A 5 3.07 8.26 15.15
N ILE A 6 4.24 8.26 14.53
CA ILE A 6 5.28 7.26 14.79
C ILE A 6 5.77 7.36 16.26
N GLU A 7 5.82 8.57 16.81
CA GLU A 7 6.21 8.84 18.19
C GLU A 7 5.33 8.08 19.18
N GLU A 8 3.99 8.18 19.06
CA GLU A 8 3.03 7.46 19.90
C GLU A 8 3.26 5.93 19.88
N LEU A 9 3.56 5.35 18.69
CA LEU A 9 3.88 3.93 18.59
C LEU A 9 5.19 3.61 19.34
N LEU A 10 6.22 4.43 19.19
CA LEU A 10 7.53 4.21 19.84
C LEU A 10 7.46 4.43 21.35
N GLU A 11 6.59 5.31 21.84
CA GLU A 11 6.31 5.49 23.26
C GLU A 11 5.66 4.24 23.86
N GLU A 12 4.63 3.69 23.19
CA GLU A 12 3.98 2.45 23.61
C GLU A 12 4.97 1.26 23.67
N MET A 13 5.96 1.25 22.77
CA MET A 13 7.02 0.25 22.75
C MET A 13 8.18 0.57 23.72
N ASN A 14 8.14 1.67 24.47
CA ASN A 14 9.21 2.16 25.34
C ASN A 14 10.56 2.44 24.64
N ILE A 15 10.52 2.75 23.34
CA ILE A 15 11.70 3.01 22.49
C ILE A 15 11.72 4.41 21.86
N SER A 16 10.86 5.34 22.29
CA SER A 16 10.78 6.71 21.76
C SER A 16 12.12 7.47 21.84
N LYS A 17 12.97 7.16 22.82
CA LYS A 17 14.34 7.71 22.93
C LYS A 17 15.24 7.45 21.72
N PHE A 18 14.90 6.47 20.87
CA PHE A 18 15.65 6.16 19.65
C PHE A 18 15.07 6.83 18.40
N GLN A 19 13.99 7.60 18.54
CA GLN A 19 13.41 8.35 17.42
C GLN A 19 14.37 9.44 16.95
N LYS A 20 14.68 9.44 15.65
CA LYS A 20 15.56 10.43 15.00
C LYS A 20 14.86 11.27 13.95
N HIS A 21 13.66 10.85 13.53
CA HIS A 21 12.88 11.53 12.49
C HIS A 21 11.36 11.32 12.71
N GLN A 22 10.57 12.40 12.58
CA GLN A 22 9.12 12.36 12.85
C GLN A 22 8.32 11.48 11.90
N ASN A 23 8.77 11.31 10.64
CA ASN A 23 8.04 10.62 9.57
C ASN A 23 8.68 9.29 9.17
N PHE A 24 9.67 8.81 9.90
CA PHE A 24 10.39 7.58 9.60
C PHE A 24 11.07 7.01 10.83
N HIS A 25 10.98 5.69 11.00
CA HIS A 25 11.77 4.94 11.96
C HIS A 25 12.04 3.54 11.44
N ILE A 26 13.17 2.98 11.81
CA ILE A 26 13.51 1.57 11.61
C ILE A 26 14.16 1.02 12.87
N LEU A 27 13.73 -0.17 13.27
CA LEU A 27 14.33 -0.92 14.36
C LEU A 27 14.75 -2.31 13.87
N LYS A 28 15.79 -2.83 14.50
CA LYS A 28 16.22 -4.23 14.38
C LYS A 28 15.77 -4.94 15.66
N PHE A 29 15.01 -6.01 15.55
CA PHE A 29 14.42 -6.67 16.71
C PHE A 29 15.44 -7.14 17.71
N LYS A 30 16.62 -7.59 17.24
CA LYS A 30 17.73 -8.02 18.11
C LYS A 30 18.16 -6.98 19.14
N ASP A 31 18.08 -5.71 18.79
CA ASP A 31 18.56 -4.62 19.63
C ASP A 31 17.51 -4.14 20.64
N HIS A 32 16.29 -4.72 20.61
CA HIS A 32 15.11 -4.31 21.39
C HIS A 32 14.29 -5.50 21.91
N LEU A 33 14.94 -6.66 22.17
CA LEU A 33 14.22 -7.88 22.57
C LEU A 33 13.46 -7.74 23.90
N ASP A 34 14.00 -6.95 24.81
CA ASP A 34 13.40 -6.73 26.13
C ASP A 34 12.23 -5.75 26.09
N GLU A 35 12.16 -4.89 25.05
CA GLU A 35 11.11 -3.90 24.86
C GLU A 35 9.94 -4.42 23.99
N ILE A 36 10.17 -5.46 23.19
CA ILE A 36 9.14 -5.99 22.28
C ILE A 36 8.12 -6.83 23.05
N PRO A 37 6.85 -6.43 23.09
CA PRO A 37 5.83 -7.19 23.78
C PRO A 37 5.57 -8.53 23.08
N MET A 38 5.54 -9.62 23.86
CA MET A 38 5.22 -10.96 23.35
C MET A 38 3.82 -11.04 22.73
N LYS A 39 2.90 -10.22 23.24
CA LYS A 39 1.54 -10.13 22.72
C LYS A 39 1.12 -8.67 22.68
N THR A 40 0.47 -8.28 21.57
CA THR A 40 -0.11 -6.95 21.43
C THR A 40 -1.62 -7.06 21.26
N ASP A 41 -2.36 -6.13 21.87
CA ASP A 41 -3.76 -5.92 21.53
C ASP A 41 -3.90 -5.34 20.12
N PHE A 42 -5.12 -5.31 19.60
CA PHE A 42 -5.40 -4.68 18.31
C PHE A 42 -5.02 -3.21 18.35
N ARG A 43 -4.09 -2.84 17.45
CA ARG A 43 -3.62 -1.49 17.24
C ARG A 43 -3.79 -1.08 15.78
N LYS A 44 -4.04 0.20 15.58
CA LYS A 44 -4.22 0.83 14.28
C LYS A 44 -3.21 1.96 14.14
N CYS A 45 -2.53 2.07 13.02
CA CYS A 45 -1.56 3.14 12.76
C CYS A 45 -1.96 3.95 11.54
N ASP A 46 -1.71 5.26 11.58
CA ASP A 46 -1.99 6.18 10.47
C ASP A 46 -0.74 6.38 9.56
N PHE A 47 0.12 5.37 9.50
CA PHE A 47 1.35 5.33 8.70
C PHE A 47 1.64 3.91 8.19
N PHE A 48 2.48 3.81 7.17
CA PHE A 48 2.88 2.54 6.57
C PHE A 48 3.86 1.78 7.47
N GLN A 49 3.76 0.45 7.44
CA GLN A 49 4.67 -0.44 8.14
C GLN A 49 5.17 -1.54 7.20
N ILE A 50 6.46 -1.85 7.31
CA ILE A 50 7.07 -3.00 6.64
C ILE A 50 7.82 -3.77 7.72
N VAL A 51 7.44 -5.03 7.90
CA VAL A 51 8.09 -5.94 8.86
C VAL A 51 8.67 -7.11 8.07
N ILE A 52 9.96 -7.37 8.26
CA ILE A 52 10.61 -8.56 7.69
C ILE A 52 11.15 -9.42 8.83
N THR A 53 10.87 -10.71 8.76
CA THR A 53 11.29 -11.66 9.78
C THR A 53 11.86 -12.92 9.15
N LYS A 54 12.80 -13.54 9.85
CA LYS A 54 13.45 -14.78 9.44
C LYS A 54 13.12 -15.90 10.43
N ASN A 55 12.61 -17.03 9.94
CA ASN A 55 12.24 -18.21 10.75
C ASN A 55 11.43 -17.84 12.01
N HIS A 56 10.43 -17.00 11.86
CA HIS A 56 9.74 -16.37 12.98
C HIS A 56 8.48 -17.17 13.35
N ASN A 57 8.34 -17.53 14.62
CA ASN A 57 7.15 -18.18 15.14
C ASN A 57 6.23 -17.13 15.79
N VAL A 58 5.39 -16.50 14.97
CA VAL A 58 4.45 -15.46 15.39
C VAL A 58 3.09 -15.66 14.75
N ASP A 59 2.04 -15.51 15.53
CA ASP A 59 0.70 -15.32 14.99
C ASP A 59 0.48 -13.82 14.79
N VAL A 60 0.06 -13.47 13.59
CA VAL A 60 -0.26 -12.09 13.18
C VAL A 60 -1.72 -12.05 12.76
N ILE A 61 -2.49 -11.12 13.31
CA ILE A 61 -3.87 -10.88 12.91
C ILE A 61 -3.93 -9.48 12.30
N VAL A 62 -4.29 -9.39 11.03
CA VAL A 62 -4.49 -8.13 10.32
C VAL A 62 -5.93 -8.09 9.80
N ASP A 63 -6.69 -7.04 10.17
CA ASP A 63 -8.09 -6.83 9.73
C ASP A 63 -8.96 -8.10 9.85
N ASN A 64 -8.85 -8.82 10.99
CA ASN A 64 -9.55 -10.08 11.30
C ASN A 64 -9.08 -11.32 10.51
N VAL A 65 -7.99 -11.23 9.74
CA VAL A 65 -7.37 -12.39 9.09
C VAL A 65 -6.14 -12.81 9.88
N SER A 66 -6.11 -14.10 10.27
CA SER A 66 -5.00 -14.66 11.05
C SER A 66 -3.96 -15.30 10.14
N PHE A 67 -2.70 -15.02 10.43
CA PHE A 67 -1.53 -15.60 9.77
C PHE A 67 -0.63 -16.21 10.83
N SER A 68 -0.18 -17.46 10.60
CA SER A 68 0.88 -18.08 11.40
C SER A 68 2.14 -18.14 10.54
N ALA A 69 3.12 -17.33 10.86
CA ALA A 69 4.39 -17.29 10.15
C ALA A 69 5.40 -18.20 10.88
N MET A 70 5.88 -19.22 10.18
CA MET A 70 6.97 -20.12 10.63
C MET A 70 8.15 -20.09 9.66
N GLU A 71 8.09 -19.24 8.63
CA GLU A 71 9.07 -19.12 7.55
C GLU A 71 9.51 -17.67 7.42
N ASP A 72 10.53 -17.44 6.59
CA ASP A 72 10.96 -16.10 6.23
C ASP A 72 9.79 -15.36 5.59
N SER A 73 9.43 -14.21 6.14
CA SER A 73 8.27 -13.45 5.69
C SER A 73 8.49 -11.95 5.67
N ILE A 74 7.77 -11.27 4.79
CA ILE A 74 7.64 -9.82 4.77
C ILE A 74 6.17 -9.45 4.90
N THR A 75 5.89 -8.48 5.77
CA THR A 75 4.55 -7.96 6.01
C THR A 75 4.51 -6.50 5.58
N PHE A 76 3.54 -6.16 4.74
CA PHE A 76 3.28 -4.78 4.31
C PHE A 76 1.93 -4.34 4.86
N MET A 77 1.91 -3.25 5.59
CA MET A 77 0.69 -2.68 6.15
C MET A 77 0.50 -1.24 5.73
N ALA A 78 -0.68 -0.95 5.21
CA ALA A 78 -1.13 0.41 4.93
C ALA A 78 -1.64 1.10 6.20
N PRO A 79 -1.72 2.45 6.18
CA PRO A 79 -2.44 3.20 7.21
C PRO A 79 -3.86 2.67 7.41
N HIS A 80 -4.33 2.78 8.64
CA HIS A 80 -5.68 2.40 9.09
C HIS A 80 -5.99 0.91 9.16
N GLN A 81 -5.08 0.00 8.79
CA GLN A 81 -5.23 -1.42 9.06
C GLN A 81 -5.03 -1.73 10.55
N THR A 82 -5.75 -2.72 11.05
CA THR A 82 -5.61 -3.19 12.43
C THR A 82 -4.63 -4.33 12.52
N LEU A 83 -3.76 -4.31 13.51
CA LEU A 83 -2.73 -5.32 13.74
C LEU A 83 -2.78 -5.81 15.19
N SER A 84 -2.72 -7.13 15.38
CA SER A 84 -2.39 -7.77 16.65
C SER A 84 -1.35 -8.86 16.38
N THR A 85 -0.40 -9.02 17.30
CA THR A 85 0.68 -10.00 17.20
C THR A 85 0.75 -10.85 18.47
N ASN A 86 1.08 -12.13 18.32
CA ASN A 86 1.36 -13.04 19.42
C ASN A 86 2.63 -13.83 19.11
N VAL A 87 3.73 -13.44 19.73
CA VAL A 87 5.05 -14.07 19.57
C VAL A 87 5.09 -15.36 20.38
N LYS A 88 5.30 -16.50 19.73
CA LYS A 88 5.32 -17.82 20.38
C LYS A 88 6.71 -18.22 20.87
N SER A 89 7.77 -17.67 20.27
CA SER A 89 9.15 -17.96 20.68
C SER A 89 10.03 -16.74 20.45
N ILE A 90 10.88 -16.41 21.43
CA ILE A 90 11.85 -15.32 21.36
C ILE A 90 13.12 -15.74 20.62
N GLU A 91 13.45 -17.03 20.53
CA GLU A 91 14.73 -17.52 20.02
C GLU A 91 15.08 -17.01 18.63
N ASN A 92 14.08 -16.79 17.77
CA ASN A 92 14.26 -16.27 16.41
C ASN A 92 13.78 -14.82 16.21
N LEU A 93 13.23 -14.18 17.26
CA LEU A 93 12.69 -12.82 17.17
C LEU A 93 13.73 -11.79 16.69
N GLY A 94 15.00 -12.00 17.07
CA GLY A 94 16.09 -11.09 16.74
C GLY A 94 16.46 -11.02 15.26
N LEU A 95 15.97 -11.93 14.41
CA LEU A 95 16.32 -12.00 12.99
C LEU A 95 15.34 -11.24 12.10
N GLY A 96 15.07 -9.97 12.43
CA GLY A 96 14.13 -9.18 11.66
C GLY A 96 14.23 -7.68 11.90
N TYR A 97 13.45 -6.95 11.10
CA TYR A 97 13.37 -5.50 11.13
C TYR A 97 11.90 -5.06 11.07
N MET A 98 11.58 -3.97 11.75
CA MET A 98 10.36 -3.20 11.52
C MET A 98 10.74 -1.80 11.02
N LEU A 99 10.16 -1.39 9.91
CA LEU A 99 10.30 -0.07 9.31
C LEU A 99 8.92 0.57 9.24
N VAL A 100 8.82 1.81 9.71
CA VAL A 100 7.59 2.59 9.68
C VAL A 100 7.84 3.95 9.01
N PHE A 101 6.90 4.40 8.18
CA PHE A 101 7.04 5.67 7.48
C PHE A 101 5.69 6.28 7.11
N SER A 102 5.60 7.61 7.09
CA SER A 102 4.48 8.33 6.51
C SER A 102 4.68 8.54 5.00
N SER A 103 3.59 8.75 4.25
CA SER A 103 3.67 9.08 2.81
C SER A 103 4.58 10.29 2.52
N ASN A 104 4.58 11.28 3.42
CA ASN A 104 5.41 12.47 3.32
C ASN A 104 6.91 12.19 3.39
N PHE A 105 7.33 11.08 4.01
CA PHE A 105 8.75 10.75 4.09
C PHE A 105 9.39 10.51 2.72
N LEU A 106 8.68 9.87 1.80
CA LEU A 106 9.21 9.55 0.48
C LEU A 106 9.39 10.77 -0.44
N ARG A 107 8.78 11.91 -0.12
CA ARG A 107 8.84 13.17 -0.92
C ARG A 107 8.55 12.97 -2.41
N LEU A 108 7.77 11.97 -2.77
CA LEU A 108 7.42 11.68 -4.16
C LEU A 108 6.33 12.61 -4.71
N GLY A 109 5.81 13.52 -3.90
CA GLY A 109 4.69 14.41 -4.28
C GLY A 109 3.38 13.66 -4.55
N ILE A 110 3.26 12.43 -4.05
CA ILE A 110 2.09 11.57 -4.21
C ILE A 110 1.34 11.43 -2.88
N SER A 111 0.03 11.31 -2.97
CA SER A 111 -0.81 11.08 -1.79
C SER A 111 -0.62 9.66 -1.24
N GLU A 112 -1.09 9.42 -0.02
CA GLU A 112 -1.18 8.08 0.58
C GLU A 112 -1.95 7.11 -0.32
N PHE A 113 -3.07 7.57 -0.89
CA PHE A 113 -3.87 6.81 -1.82
C PHE A 113 -3.07 6.40 -3.07
N ASP A 114 -2.32 7.34 -3.67
CA ASP A 114 -1.47 7.06 -4.83
C ASP A 114 -0.38 6.04 -4.51
N LEU A 115 0.15 6.07 -3.28
CA LEU A 115 1.17 5.14 -2.81
C LEU A 115 0.61 3.73 -2.70
N ILE A 116 -0.60 3.58 -2.13
CA ILE A 116 -1.32 2.30 -2.07
C ILE A 116 -1.63 1.78 -3.49
N GLN A 117 -2.01 2.65 -4.41
CA GLN A 117 -2.26 2.28 -5.79
C GLN A 117 -0.98 1.85 -6.53
N LYS A 118 0.13 2.52 -6.25
CA LYS A 118 1.43 2.25 -6.88
C LYS A 118 2.06 0.95 -6.41
N PHE A 119 1.85 0.60 -5.14
CA PHE A 119 2.41 -0.57 -4.48
C PHE A 119 1.30 -1.47 -3.95
N PRO A 120 0.85 -2.46 -4.76
CA PRO A 120 -0.38 -3.22 -4.52
C PRO A 120 -0.36 -4.03 -3.22
N PHE A 121 0.79 -4.38 -2.69
CA PHE A 121 0.90 -5.08 -1.40
C PHE A 121 0.46 -4.23 -0.20
N PHE A 122 0.29 -2.92 -0.35
CA PHE A 122 -0.35 -2.06 0.65
C PHE A 122 -1.88 -2.00 0.50
N ASN A 123 -2.43 -2.56 -0.56
CA ASN A 123 -3.88 -2.56 -0.74
C ASN A 123 -4.50 -3.61 0.19
N VAL A 124 -5.44 -3.19 1.03
CA VAL A 124 -6.15 -4.03 2.01
C VAL A 124 -6.84 -5.28 1.42
N ASN A 125 -6.96 -5.32 0.10
CA ASN A 125 -7.56 -6.43 -0.62
C ASN A 125 -6.60 -7.60 -0.87
N TYR A 126 -5.31 -7.41 -0.58
CA TYR A 126 -4.30 -8.46 -0.65
C TYR A 126 -3.89 -8.89 0.75
N SER A 127 -3.31 -10.08 0.84
CA SER A 127 -2.67 -10.50 2.08
C SER A 127 -1.59 -9.48 2.46
N PRO A 128 -1.54 -9.01 3.69
CA PRO A 128 -0.44 -8.19 4.14
C PRO A 128 0.84 -9.01 4.37
N VAL A 129 0.75 -10.34 4.52
CA VAL A 129 1.87 -11.24 4.83
C VAL A 129 2.23 -12.05 3.60
N TYR A 130 3.51 -12.05 3.24
CA TYR A 130 4.07 -12.78 2.11
C TYR A 130 5.26 -13.62 2.58
N PHE A 131 5.30 -14.88 2.17
CA PHE A 131 6.45 -15.74 2.42
C PHE A 131 7.54 -15.48 1.38
N LEU A 132 8.77 -15.45 1.85
CA LEU A 132 9.94 -15.18 1.03
C LEU A 132 10.51 -16.52 0.54
N LYS A 133 10.74 -16.64 -0.76
CA LYS A 133 11.47 -17.77 -1.36
C LYS A 133 12.98 -17.57 -1.18
N GLU A 134 13.77 -18.61 -1.41
CA GLU A 134 15.23 -18.62 -1.21
C GLU A 134 15.98 -17.47 -1.91
N ASN A 135 15.44 -16.91 -2.99
CA ASN A 135 16.06 -15.82 -3.75
C ASN A 135 15.71 -14.40 -3.24
N THR A 136 15.06 -14.28 -2.09
CA THR A 136 14.64 -12.98 -1.54
C THR A 136 15.59 -12.41 -0.50
N ALA A 137 16.83 -12.87 -0.43
CA ALA A 137 17.88 -12.37 0.45
C ALA A 137 18.11 -10.84 0.34
N ASP A 138 17.77 -10.25 -0.79
CA ASP A 138 17.95 -8.83 -1.06
C ASP A 138 17.11 -7.93 -0.14
N PHE A 139 15.93 -8.37 0.29
CA PHE A 139 15.10 -7.59 1.21
C PHE A 139 15.76 -7.40 2.59
N PHE A 140 16.34 -8.46 3.15
CA PHE A 140 17.09 -8.37 4.41
C PHE A 140 18.32 -7.46 4.28
N HIS A 141 19.01 -7.55 3.14
CA HIS A 141 20.17 -6.70 2.86
C HIS A 141 19.79 -5.22 2.73
N LEU A 142 18.68 -4.92 2.07
CA LEU A 142 18.15 -3.55 1.97
C LEU A 142 17.77 -3.00 3.35
N MET A 143 17.06 -3.80 4.17
CA MET A 143 16.70 -3.39 5.52
C MET A 143 17.92 -3.15 6.41
N GLU A 144 18.94 -4.01 6.33
CA GLU A 144 20.21 -3.83 7.07
C GLU A 144 20.94 -2.55 6.64
N LYS A 145 20.97 -2.24 5.34
CA LYS A 145 21.55 -0.98 4.84
C LYS A 145 20.81 0.24 5.36
N ILE A 146 19.47 0.23 5.27
CA ILE A 146 18.63 1.32 5.79
C ILE A 146 18.88 1.48 7.31
N TYR A 147 18.93 0.37 8.06
CA TYR A 147 19.17 0.38 9.49
C TYR A 147 20.53 1.01 9.85
N LYS A 148 21.61 0.60 9.21
CA LYS A 148 22.96 1.16 9.45
C LYS A 148 23.02 2.66 9.18
N LEU A 149 22.46 3.11 8.04
CA LEU A 149 22.40 4.54 7.71
C LEU A 149 21.58 5.33 8.73
N PHE A 150 20.51 4.72 9.27
CA PHE A 150 19.68 5.35 10.30
C PHE A 150 20.40 5.46 11.64
N GLN A 151 21.33 4.52 11.98
CA GLN A 151 22.18 4.65 13.15
C GLN A 151 23.15 5.84 13.03
N GLU A 152 23.69 6.07 11.85
CA GLU A 152 24.57 7.21 11.51
C GLU A 152 23.75 8.39 10.97
N PHE A 153 22.82 8.90 11.78
CA PHE A 153 21.80 9.85 11.36
C PHE A 153 22.41 11.18 10.88
N SER A 154 22.17 11.51 9.60
CA SER A 154 22.48 12.80 8.96
C SER A 154 21.43 13.15 7.90
N SER A 155 21.45 14.40 7.42
CA SER A 155 20.58 14.82 6.29
C SER A 155 20.87 14.04 5.03
N GLU A 156 22.14 13.77 4.73
CA GLU A 156 22.59 13.01 3.59
C GLU A 156 22.14 11.56 3.69
N ASN A 157 22.30 10.93 4.87
CA ASN A 157 21.85 9.56 5.09
C ASN A 157 20.33 9.43 4.98
N LEU A 158 19.56 10.45 5.36
CA LEU A 158 18.10 10.45 5.15
C LEU A 158 17.73 10.41 3.66
N GLU A 159 18.40 11.13 2.79
CA GLU A 159 18.15 11.08 1.34
C GLU A 159 18.53 9.70 0.77
N ILE A 160 19.62 9.11 1.26
CA ILE A 160 20.03 7.75 0.86
C ILE A 160 19.00 6.72 1.36
N ILE A 161 18.51 6.86 2.60
CA ILE A 161 17.46 6.00 3.16
C ILE A 161 16.18 6.07 2.30
N ARG A 162 15.74 7.25 1.88
CA ARG A 162 14.58 7.40 0.97
C ARG A 162 14.78 6.66 -0.34
N SER A 163 16.00 6.72 -0.88
CA SER A 163 16.36 6.01 -2.10
C SER A 163 16.30 4.48 -1.91
N TYR A 164 16.86 3.96 -0.82
CA TYR A 164 16.80 2.53 -0.50
C TYR A 164 15.38 2.06 -0.19
N LEU A 165 14.58 2.85 0.53
CA LEU A 165 13.17 2.54 0.76
C LEU A 165 12.40 2.49 -0.57
N THR A 166 12.67 3.43 -1.48
CA THR A 166 12.08 3.42 -2.82
C THR A 166 12.47 2.16 -3.59
N ILE A 167 13.74 1.75 -3.55
CA ILE A 167 14.23 0.50 -4.16
C ILE A 167 13.50 -0.69 -3.55
N LEU A 168 13.41 -0.78 -2.21
CA LEU A 168 12.72 -1.86 -1.51
C LEU A 168 11.25 -1.98 -1.95
N LEU A 169 10.55 -0.86 -2.08
CA LEU A 169 9.16 -0.84 -2.54
C LEU A 169 9.03 -1.32 -3.99
N TYR A 170 9.94 -0.94 -4.88
CA TYR A 170 9.92 -1.40 -6.28
C TYR A 170 10.33 -2.86 -6.44
N GLU A 171 11.32 -3.35 -5.68
CA GLU A 171 11.67 -4.77 -5.65
C GLU A 171 10.50 -5.61 -5.09
N GLY A 172 9.85 -5.14 -4.02
CA GLY A 172 8.61 -5.75 -3.52
C GLY A 172 7.52 -5.82 -4.57
N ARG A 173 7.34 -4.74 -5.33
CA ARG A 173 6.37 -4.70 -6.44
C ARG A 173 6.70 -5.68 -7.55
N LYS A 174 7.97 -5.76 -7.93
CA LYS A 174 8.46 -6.71 -8.94
C LYS A 174 8.24 -8.15 -8.47
N SER A 175 8.65 -8.48 -7.25
CA SER A 175 8.47 -9.81 -6.66
C SER A 175 6.99 -10.18 -6.48
N PHE A 176 6.12 -9.21 -6.17
CA PHE A 176 4.67 -9.39 -6.12
C PHE A 176 4.10 -9.81 -7.49
N PHE A 177 4.49 -9.14 -8.57
CA PHE A 177 4.00 -9.46 -9.93
C PHE A 177 4.61 -10.74 -10.50
N ASN A 178 5.84 -11.06 -10.15
CA ASN A 178 6.51 -12.30 -10.59
C ASN A 178 6.05 -13.53 -9.79
N GLY A 179 5.25 -13.36 -8.74
CA GLY A 179 4.84 -14.45 -7.84
C GLY A 179 6.00 -15.03 -7.01
N GLU A 180 7.06 -14.25 -6.82
CA GLU A 180 8.23 -14.63 -6.02
C GLU A 180 7.92 -14.53 -4.52
N ILE A 181 7.05 -13.58 -4.12
CA ILE A 181 6.46 -13.52 -2.80
C ILE A 181 5.09 -14.22 -2.86
N GLN A 182 4.95 -15.28 -2.07
CA GLN A 182 3.71 -16.06 -2.06
C GLN A 182 2.69 -15.44 -1.12
N ASN A 183 1.50 -15.24 -1.64
CA ASN A 183 0.35 -14.85 -0.86
C ASN A 183 -0.34 -16.10 -0.29
N THR A 184 -0.39 -16.23 1.02
CA THR A 184 -0.98 -17.40 1.70
C THR A 184 -2.49 -17.44 1.69
N VAL A 185 -3.14 -16.32 1.36
CA VAL A 185 -4.61 -16.20 1.32
C VAL A 185 -5.04 -15.41 0.09
N ALA A 186 -4.46 -15.73 -1.07
CA ALA A 186 -5.04 -15.27 -2.32
C ALA A 186 -6.39 -15.99 -2.51
N SER A 187 -7.46 -15.41 -2.00
CA SER A 187 -8.77 -15.90 -2.41
C SER A 187 -8.89 -15.63 -3.91
N ARG A 188 -9.54 -16.53 -4.64
CA ARG A 188 -9.83 -16.33 -6.07
C ARG A 188 -10.48 -14.96 -6.34
N HIS A 189 -11.18 -14.41 -5.36
CA HIS A 189 -11.78 -13.08 -5.42
C HIS A 189 -10.73 -11.97 -5.50
N ASN A 190 -9.64 -12.07 -4.73
CA ASN A 190 -8.55 -11.10 -4.73
C ASN A 190 -7.78 -11.12 -6.06
N GLU A 191 -7.49 -12.31 -6.60
CA GLU A 191 -6.85 -12.45 -7.92
C GLU A 191 -7.69 -11.78 -9.03
N VAL A 192 -9.00 -12.05 -9.02
CA VAL A 192 -9.93 -11.47 -10.00
C VAL A 192 -10.03 -9.95 -9.84
N ALA A 193 -10.14 -9.46 -8.61
CA ALA A 193 -10.19 -8.02 -8.34
C ALA A 193 -8.91 -7.31 -8.79
N PHE A 194 -7.75 -7.89 -8.54
CA PHE A 194 -6.46 -7.36 -9.00
C PHE A 194 -6.34 -7.34 -10.52
N ALA A 195 -6.67 -8.44 -11.19
CA ALA A 195 -6.67 -8.51 -12.65
C ALA A 195 -7.62 -7.46 -13.26
N PHE A 196 -8.78 -7.24 -12.64
CA PHE A 196 -9.72 -6.20 -13.02
C PHE A 196 -9.13 -4.80 -12.86
N GLU A 197 -8.51 -4.47 -11.73
CA GLU A 197 -7.87 -3.17 -11.52
C GLU A 197 -6.75 -2.89 -12.53
N ASN A 198 -5.93 -3.89 -12.85
CA ASN A 198 -4.88 -3.75 -13.87
C ASN A 198 -5.47 -3.43 -15.24
N GLN A 199 -6.56 -4.09 -15.62
CA GLN A 199 -7.25 -3.79 -16.90
C GLN A 199 -7.85 -2.38 -16.91
N ILE A 200 -8.36 -1.88 -15.77
CA ILE A 200 -8.85 -0.50 -15.69
C ILE A 200 -7.71 0.48 -15.96
N LYS A 201 -6.52 0.27 -15.33
CA LYS A 201 -5.34 1.13 -15.55
C LYS A 201 -4.94 1.22 -17.01
N GLU A 202 -4.99 0.09 -17.74
CA GLU A 202 -4.69 0.05 -19.18
C GLU A 202 -5.73 0.75 -20.06
N THR A 203 -6.99 0.78 -19.60
CA THR A 203 -8.12 1.21 -20.42
C THR A 203 -8.84 2.46 -19.89
N VAL A 204 -8.33 3.09 -18.84
CA VAL A 204 -8.98 4.22 -18.17
C VAL A 204 -9.30 5.40 -19.09
N ASN A 205 -8.53 5.57 -20.16
CA ASN A 205 -8.75 6.58 -21.18
C ASN A 205 -9.99 6.33 -22.10
N LYS A 206 -10.71 5.23 -21.90
CA LYS A 206 -11.86 4.85 -22.77
C LYS A 206 -13.00 4.25 -21.97
N ARG A 207 -13.33 4.79 -20.81
CA ARG A 207 -14.44 4.36 -19.94
C ARG A 207 -15.23 3.16 -20.49
N LYS A 208 -14.84 1.95 -20.12
CA LYS A 208 -15.46 0.72 -20.58
C LYS A 208 -16.54 0.24 -19.60
N PRO A 209 -17.59 -0.43 -20.07
CA PRO A 209 -18.56 -1.09 -19.20
C PRO A 209 -17.92 -2.32 -18.53
N ILE A 210 -18.53 -2.79 -17.44
CA ILE A 210 -17.99 -3.92 -16.65
C ILE A 210 -17.88 -5.21 -17.48
N GLU A 211 -18.76 -5.41 -18.45
CA GLU A 211 -18.76 -6.54 -19.38
C GLU A 211 -17.46 -6.63 -20.17
N HIS A 212 -16.87 -5.50 -20.52
CA HIS A 212 -15.60 -5.46 -21.23
C HIS A 212 -14.48 -6.10 -20.41
N TYR A 213 -14.44 -5.79 -19.12
CA TYR A 213 -13.42 -6.32 -18.20
C TYR A 213 -13.67 -7.81 -17.88
N ALA A 214 -14.92 -8.17 -17.67
CA ALA A 214 -15.32 -9.55 -17.40
C ALA A 214 -14.95 -10.47 -18.58
N ASN A 215 -15.24 -10.02 -19.83
CA ASN A 215 -14.88 -10.76 -21.04
C ASN A 215 -13.36 -10.95 -21.19
N LYS A 216 -12.57 -9.92 -20.89
CA LYS A 216 -11.10 -10.03 -20.90
C LYS A 216 -10.56 -11.04 -19.87
N LEU A 217 -11.27 -11.22 -18.76
CA LEU A 217 -10.90 -12.18 -17.69
C LEU A 217 -11.54 -13.56 -17.91
N ASN A 218 -12.32 -13.76 -18.98
CA ASN A 218 -13.07 -14.99 -19.27
C ASN A 218 -14.00 -15.41 -18.11
N ILE A 219 -14.68 -14.43 -17.49
CA ILE A 219 -15.66 -14.64 -16.42
C ILE A 219 -16.93 -13.83 -16.68
N SER A 220 -18.01 -14.15 -15.95
CA SER A 220 -19.24 -13.37 -16.03
C SER A 220 -19.12 -12.02 -15.29
N SER A 221 -19.85 -10.99 -15.75
CA SER A 221 -19.92 -9.67 -15.09
C SER A 221 -20.46 -9.76 -13.65
N VAL A 222 -21.34 -10.74 -13.40
CA VAL A 222 -21.89 -11.00 -12.07
C VAL A 222 -20.78 -11.52 -11.16
N TYR A 223 -20.05 -12.53 -11.60
CA TYR A 223 -18.93 -13.10 -10.82
C TYR A 223 -17.81 -12.08 -10.61
N LEU A 224 -17.46 -11.28 -11.64
CA LEU A 224 -16.52 -10.17 -11.48
C LEU A 224 -16.99 -9.18 -10.39
N SER A 225 -18.28 -8.77 -10.44
CA SER A 225 -18.84 -7.83 -9.46
C SER A 225 -18.81 -8.40 -8.04
N GLU A 226 -19.10 -9.70 -7.89
CA GLU A 226 -19.06 -10.41 -6.61
C GLU A 226 -17.62 -10.47 -6.08
N CYS A 227 -16.65 -10.89 -6.91
CA CYS A 227 -15.24 -10.94 -6.55
C CYS A 227 -14.73 -9.57 -6.09
N VAL A 228 -14.97 -8.53 -6.89
CA VAL A 228 -14.57 -7.17 -6.57
C VAL A 228 -15.20 -6.70 -5.26
N LYS A 229 -16.51 -6.94 -5.07
CA LYS A 229 -17.21 -6.54 -3.84
C LYS A 229 -16.67 -7.26 -2.60
N LYS A 230 -16.40 -8.56 -2.70
CA LYS A 230 -15.82 -9.35 -1.60
C LYS A 230 -14.39 -8.93 -1.28
N ALA A 231 -13.57 -8.69 -2.33
CA ALA A 231 -12.17 -8.32 -2.17
C ALA A 231 -11.98 -6.89 -1.69
N THR A 232 -12.81 -5.94 -2.15
CA THR A 232 -12.56 -4.49 -1.97
C THR A 232 -13.58 -3.79 -1.09
N GLY A 233 -14.68 -4.46 -0.73
CA GLY A 233 -15.82 -3.82 -0.10
C GLY A 233 -16.59 -2.84 -1.02
N LYS A 234 -16.04 -2.49 -2.20
CA LYS A 234 -16.60 -1.57 -3.17
C LYS A 234 -17.20 -2.31 -4.37
N THR A 235 -18.16 -1.70 -5.02
CA THR A 235 -18.66 -2.23 -6.31
C THR A 235 -17.63 -1.97 -7.42
N ALA A 236 -17.61 -2.84 -8.44
CA ALA A 236 -16.75 -2.65 -9.61
C ALA A 236 -16.99 -1.27 -10.28
N LYS A 237 -18.23 -0.79 -10.29
CA LYS A 237 -18.58 0.55 -10.80
C LYS A 237 -17.95 1.68 -9.98
N GLN A 238 -17.88 1.53 -8.64
CA GLN A 238 -17.20 2.51 -7.78
C GLN A 238 -15.73 2.57 -8.10
N ILE A 239 -15.06 1.41 -8.23
CA ILE A 239 -13.64 1.35 -8.57
C ILE A 239 -13.37 2.00 -9.94
N ILE A 240 -14.12 1.64 -10.99
CA ILE A 240 -13.99 2.31 -12.31
C ILE A 240 -14.14 3.83 -12.16
N THR A 241 -15.12 4.27 -11.38
CA THR A 241 -15.39 5.69 -11.15
C THR A 241 -14.21 6.39 -10.50
N GLU A 242 -13.62 5.80 -9.47
CA GLU A 242 -12.45 6.35 -8.76
C GLU A 242 -11.25 6.50 -9.71
N TYR A 243 -10.96 5.48 -10.53
CA TYR A 243 -9.90 5.56 -11.53
C TYR A 243 -10.14 6.65 -12.59
N VAL A 244 -11.39 6.78 -13.05
CA VAL A 244 -11.76 7.84 -14.01
C VAL A 244 -11.58 9.23 -13.41
N ILE A 245 -11.97 9.43 -12.14
CA ILE A 245 -11.78 10.70 -11.45
C ILE A 245 -10.30 10.99 -11.23
N LEU A 246 -9.51 10.00 -10.82
CA LEU A 246 -8.06 10.14 -10.63
C LEU A 246 -7.37 10.58 -11.93
N GLN A 247 -7.68 9.90 -13.04
CA GLN A 247 -7.15 10.23 -14.36
C GLN A 247 -7.57 11.64 -14.81
N ALA A 248 -8.85 11.99 -14.62
CA ALA A 248 -9.36 13.32 -14.93
C ALA A 248 -8.62 14.41 -14.15
N SER A 249 -8.45 14.21 -12.85
CA SER A 249 -7.74 15.13 -11.96
C SER A 249 -6.28 15.29 -12.39
N SER A 250 -5.59 14.20 -12.67
CA SER A 250 -4.21 14.24 -13.18
C SER A 250 -4.10 15.05 -14.48
N MET A 251 -4.99 14.79 -15.44
CA MET A 251 -5.00 15.53 -16.72
C MET A 251 -5.32 17.02 -16.54
N LEU A 252 -6.22 17.37 -15.60
CA LEU A 252 -6.55 18.75 -15.29
C LEU A 252 -5.34 19.52 -14.75
N LEU A 253 -4.49 18.89 -13.95
CA LEU A 253 -3.36 19.52 -13.28
C LEU A 253 -2.08 19.50 -14.14
N GLN A 254 -1.83 18.38 -14.83
CA GLN A 254 -0.55 18.13 -15.49
C GLN A 254 -0.52 18.46 -16.98
N SER A 255 -1.67 18.76 -17.59
CA SER A 255 -1.73 19.06 -19.01
C SER A 255 -2.26 20.47 -19.30
N THR A 256 -1.99 20.95 -20.53
CA THR A 256 -2.56 22.18 -21.08
C THR A 256 -3.86 21.95 -21.86
N LYS A 257 -4.35 20.69 -21.90
CA LYS A 257 -5.57 20.33 -22.62
C LYS A 257 -6.79 21.09 -22.12
N THR A 258 -7.69 21.42 -23.02
CA THR A 258 -9.00 22.00 -22.70
C THR A 258 -9.86 21.01 -21.92
N ILE A 259 -10.91 21.48 -21.26
CA ILE A 259 -11.87 20.62 -20.57
C ILE A 259 -12.56 19.66 -21.55
N ASP A 260 -12.84 20.12 -22.77
CA ASP A 260 -13.44 19.32 -23.84
C ASP A 260 -12.52 18.19 -24.29
N GLU A 261 -11.25 18.46 -24.50
CA GLU A 261 -10.24 17.46 -24.84
C GLU A 261 -10.06 16.42 -23.73
N ILE A 262 -10.10 16.85 -22.46
CA ILE A 262 -10.04 15.92 -21.33
C ILE A 262 -11.28 15.05 -21.27
N ALA A 263 -12.47 15.63 -21.41
CA ALA A 263 -13.74 14.89 -21.46
C ALA A 263 -13.70 13.81 -22.54
N TYR A 264 -13.28 14.18 -23.75
CA TYR A 264 -13.15 13.25 -24.87
C TYR A 264 -12.12 12.14 -24.62
N ASN A 265 -10.94 12.50 -24.08
CA ASN A 265 -9.89 11.52 -23.74
C ASN A 265 -10.35 10.48 -22.71
N ILE A 266 -11.23 10.87 -21.78
CA ILE A 266 -11.78 9.97 -20.74
C ILE A 266 -12.98 9.17 -21.26
N GLY A 267 -13.43 9.43 -22.50
CA GLY A 267 -14.51 8.69 -23.15
C GLY A 267 -15.90 9.31 -22.98
N TYR A 268 -15.98 10.60 -22.69
CA TYR A 268 -17.23 11.35 -22.73
C TYR A 268 -17.41 12.03 -24.09
N SER A 269 -18.57 11.83 -24.68
CA SER A 269 -18.96 12.50 -25.93
C SER A 269 -19.47 13.93 -25.72
N ASN A 270 -19.70 14.33 -24.46
CA ASN A 270 -20.27 15.62 -24.10
C ASN A 270 -19.62 16.15 -22.82
N THR A 271 -19.05 17.34 -22.89
CA THR A 271 -18.38 18.03 -21.78
C THR A 271 -19.30 18.30 -20.60
N SER A 272 -20.57 18.62 -20.85
CA SER A 272 -21.54 18.84 -19.77
C SER A 272 -21.75 17.58 -18.93
N ASN A 273 -21.82 16.41 -19.57
CA ASN A 273 -21.94 15.12 -18.88
C ASN A 273 -20.68 14.82 -18.05
N PHE A 274 -19.51 15.11 -18.59
CA PHE A 274 -18.24 15.01 -17.85
C PHE A 274 -18.21 15.98 -16.67
N GLY A 275 -18.60 17.24 -16.88
CA GLY A 275 -18.63 18.28 -15.84
C GLY A 275 -19.54 17.89 -14.67
N ASN A 276 -20.75 17.37 -14.97
CA ASN A 276 -21.69 16.90 -13.96
C ASN A 276 -21.16 15.67 -13.22
N PHE A 277 -20.58 14.70 -13.94
CA PHE A 277 -19.95 13.52 -13.34
C PHE A 277 -18.81 13.93 -12.41
N PHE A 278 -17.88 14.76 -12.87
CA PHE A 278 -16.73 15.21 -12.09
C PHE A 278 -17.17 15.97 -10.85
N LYS A 279 -18.10 16.94 -10.97
CA LYS A 279 -18.64 17.69 -9.84
C LYS A 279 -19.34 16.79 -8.83
N LYS A 280 -20.09 15.80 -9.28
CA LYS A 280 -20.77 14.84 -8.41
C LYS A 280 -19.78 14.09 -7.50
N HIS A 281 -18.58 13.76 -8.02
CA HIS A 281 -17.62 12.92 -7.30
C HIS A 281 -16.52 13.70 -6.57
N THR A 282 -16.24 14.96 -6.98
CA THR A 282 -15.19 15.80 -6.38
C THR A 282 -15.74 17.02 -5.62
N GLY A 283 -17.03 17.28 -5.74
CA GLY A 283 -17.68 18.48 -5.20
C GLY A 283 -17.47 19.75 -6.06
N MET A 284 -16.57 19.75 -7.05
CA MET A 284 -16.18 20.91 -7.85
C MET A 284 -16.29 20.63 -9.34
N THR A 285 -16.55 21.69 -10.13
CA THR A 285 -16.46 21.55 -11.60
C THR A 285 -15.00 21.38 -12.03
N PRO A 286 -14.71 20.73 -13.18
CA PRO A 286 -13.36 20.58 -13.70
C PRO A 286 -12.58 21.90 -13.80
N SER A 287 -13.25 22.98 -14.21
CA SER A 287 -12.64 24.30 -14.36
C SER A 287 -12.24 24.92 -12.99
N ILE A 288 -13.12 24.79 -11.99
CA ILE A 288 -12.82 25.25 -10.63
C ILE A 288 -11.70 24.41 -10.03
N TYR A 289 -11.75 23.09 -10.17
CA TYR A 289 -10.72 22.17 -9.69
C TYR A 289 -9.34 22.54 -10.25
N ARG A 290 -9.24 22.75 -11.57
CA ARG A 290 -7.99 23.20 -12.22
C ARG A 290 -7.49 24.51 -11.65
N LYS A 291 -8.38 25.50 -11.46
CA LYS A 291 -8.00 26.85 -10.98
C LYS A 291 -7.46 26.84 -9.54
N ILE A 292 -7.98 25.95 -8.68
CA ILE A 292 -7.60 25.92 -7.26
C ILE A 292 -6.32 25.13 -7.05
N HIS A 293 -6.07 24.09 -7.85
CA HIS A 293 -4.97 23.14 -7.60
C HIS A 293 -3.81 23.28 -8.62
N LYS A 294 -3.89 24.15 -9.61
CA LYS A 294 -2.82 24.48 -10.54
C LYS A 294 -2.20 25.84 -10.23
#